data_6b3ba2dc113828549028ed7ce8c6f778
#
_entry.id   6b3ba2dc113828549028ed7ce8c6f778
#
_cell.length_a   1.000
_cell.length_b   1.000
_cell.length_c   1.000
_cell.angle_alpha   90.00
_cell.angle_beta   90.00
_cell.angle_gamma   90.00
#
_symmetry.space_group_name_H-M   'P 1'
#
loop_
_entity.id
_entity.type
_entity.pdbx_description
1 polymer ?
#
loop_
_entity_poly.entity_id
_entity_poly.type
_entity_poly.pdbx_seq_one_letter_code
_entity_poly.pdbx_strand_id
1 'polypeptide(L)'
;SSAASDVYKRQSKVGARVIEVTTDNWHSSFKIDKGTDDGLKVDMNVIANGGLVGIISETGSNYSIVKTITENNSNVSGMLIDTNETCIVQGDVELMDTGMIRVSHFKSDVVVRNGDKVVTSNISDRYLQGILIGYIKDVKLDSNNLTQSGYIVPAVNFNNLQEVLVITCLLYTSPSPRDA
;
A
#
# COMPACT_ATOMS: atom_id res chain seq x y z
N SER A 1 17.64 0.47 8.19
CA SER A 1 16.96 -0.39 8.52
C SER A 1 16.27 -0.20 9.49
N SER A 2 15.76 -0.54 9.62
CA SER A 2 15.69 -0.60 10.54
C SER A 2 14.59 -1.14 11.32
N ALA A 3 14.51 -0.89 12.56
CA ALA A 3 13.49 -1.43 13.42
C ALA A 3 12.11 -1.07 12.94
N ALA A 4 11.96 0.14 12.40
CA ALA A 4 10.67 0.59 11.91
C ALA A 4 10.22 -0.20 10.69
N SER A 5 11.13 -0.53 9.80
CA SER A 5 10.76 -1.26 8.60
C SER A 5 10.48 -2.74 8.88
N ASP A 6 10.79 -3.22 10.08
CA ASP A 6 10.53 -4.61 10.42
C ASP A 6 9.30 -4.81 11.28
N VAL A 7 8.61 -3.74 11.65
CA VAL A 7 7.45 -3.85 12.53
C VAL A 7 6.39 -4.78 11.96
N TYR A 8 6.03 -4.60 10.70
CA TYR A 8 4.99 -5.43 10.09
C TYR A 8 5.42 -6.90 9.97
N LYS A 9 6.72 -7.16 9.90
CA LYS A 9 7.22 -8.53 9.75
C LYS A 9 6.99 -9.37 11.00
N ARG A 10 6.83 -8.71 12.15
CA ARG A 10 6.60 -9.41 13.41
C ARG A 10 5.12 -9.67 13.67
N GLN A 11 4.24 -9.07 12.89
CA GLN A 11 2.81 -9.23 13.09
C GLN A 11 2.35 -10.59 12.61
N SER A 12 1.28 -11.08 13.22
CA SER A 12 0.65 -12.31 12.77
C SER A 12 0.04 -12.11 11.39
N LYS A 13 0.12 -13.13 10.56
CA LYS A 13 -0.38 -13.08 9.20
C LYS A 13 -1.21 -14.31 8.90
N VAL A 14 -2.23 -14.13 8.05
CA VAL A 14 -3.05 -15.22 7.55
C VAL A 14 -2.85 -15.30 6.05
N GLY A 15 -2.46 -16.47 5.57
CA GLY A 15 -2.35 -16.71 4.13
C GLY A 15 -3.72 -16.89 3.52
N ALA A 16 -3.93 -16.32 2.34
CA ALA A 16 -5.20 -16.43 1.63
C ALA A 16 -4.95 -16.55 0.13
N ARG A 17 -5.91 -17.12 -0.55
CA ARG A 17 -5.84 -17.31 -1.99
C ARG A 17 -6.82 -16.38 -2.68
N VAL A 18 -6.40 -15.80 -3.78
CA VAL A 18 -7.26 -14.95 -4.61
C VAL A 18 -8.22 -15.86 -5.37
N ILE A 19 -9.52 -15.64 -5.22
CA ILE A 19 -10.55 -16.48 -5.85
C ILE A 19 -11.37 -15.75 -6.90
N GLU A 20 -11.30 -14.42 -6.93
CA GLU A 20 -12.04 -13.65 -7.91
C GLU A 20 -11.40 -12.27 -8.07
N VAL A 21 -11.29 -11.77 -9.27
CA VAL A 21 -10.70 -10.45 -9.52
C VAL A 21 -11.75 -9.57 -10.22
N THR A 22 -11.89 -8.35 -9.72
CA THR A 22 -12.77 -7.36 -10.34
C THR A 22 -11.95 -6.12 -10.68
N THR A 23 -11.97 -5.75 -11.95
CA THR A 23 -11.32 -4.54 -12.41
C THR A 23 -12.25 -3.83 -13.39
N ASP A 24 -12.58 -2.59 -13.11
CA ASP A 24 -13.36 -1.77 -14.03
C ASP A 24 -12.65 -0.42 -14.18
N ASN A 25 -13.36 0.56 -14.76
CA ASN A 25 -12.76 1.87 -15.04
C ASN A 25 -12.38 2.66 -13.78
N TRP A 26 -12.85 2.25 -12.62
CA TRP A 26 -12.69 3.03 -11.39
C TRP A 26 -12.13 2.21 -10.23
N HIS A 27 -12.31 0.90 -10.27
CA HIS A 27 -12.04 0.04 -9.14
C HIS A 27 -11.09 -1.09 -9.51
N SER A 28 -10.21 -1.42 -8.58
CA SER A 28 -9.38 -2.60 -8.66
C SER A 28 -9.47 -3.30 -7.32
N SER A 29 -10.10 -4.46 -7.32
CA SER A 29 -10.29 -5.23 -6.11
C SER A 29 -10.28 -6.72 -6.42
N PHE A 30 -10.11 -7.53 -5.39
CA PHE A 30 -10.20 -8.98 -5.55
C PHE A 30 -10.77 -9.59 -4.28
N LYS A 31 -11.27 -10.81 -4.43
CA LYS A 31 -11.81 -11.57 -3.32
C LYS A 31 -10.82 -12.64 -2.91
N ILE A 32 -10.70 -12.85 -1.61
CA ILE A 32 -9.86 -13.91 -1.05
C ILE A 32 -10.71 -14.90 -0.26
N ASP A 33 -10.17 -16.09 -0.07
CA ASP A 33 -10.90 -17.23 0.51
C ASP A 33 -10.83 -17.31 2.04
N LYS A 34 -10.58 -16.19 2.70
CA LYS A 34 -10.57 -16.11 4.16
C LYS A 34 -11.41 -14.91 4.60
N GLY A 35 -12.04 -15.04 5.74
CA GLY A 35 -12.93 -14.01 6.26
C GLY A 35 -12.91 -13.92 7.77
N THR A 36 -14.04 -13.51 8.36
CA THR A 36 -14.10 -13.33 9.81
C THR A 36 -13.87 -14.62 10.58
N ASP A 37 -14.21 -15.78 10.00
CA ASP A 37 -13.93 -17.06 10.64
C ASP A 37 -12.44 -17.29 10.83
N ASP A 38 -11.61 -16.61 10.07
CA ASP A 38 -10.15 -16.71 10.12
C ASP A 38 -9.52 -15.54 10.85
N GLY A 39 -10.32 -14.69 11.46
CA GLY A 39 -9.84 -13.54 12.21
C GLY A 39 -9.63 -12.28 11.38
N LEU A 40 -10.09 -12.26 10.14
CA LEU A 40 -9.90 -11.09 9.29
C LEU A 40 -10.95 -10.01 9.58
N LYS A 41 -10.52 -8.78 9.46
CA LYS A 41 -11.37 -7.59 9.69
C LYS A 41 -11.07 -6.53 8.63
N VAL A 42 -12.04 -5.66 8.43
CA VAL A 42 -11.87 -4.48 7.57
C VAL A 42 -10.68 -3.66 8.08
N ASP A 43 -9.95 -3.07 7.16
CA ASP A 43 -8.75 -2.25 7.37
C ASP A 43 -7.48 -3.03 7.68
N MET A 44 -7.50 -4.33 7.71
CA MET A 44 -6.26 -5.09 7.79
C MET A 44 -5.48 -4.95 6.49
N ASN A 45 -4.16 -4.81 6.61
CA ASN A 45 -3.28 -4.64 5.46
C ASN A 45 -2.98 -5.97 4.77
N VAL A 46 -2.87 -5.94 3.46
CA VAL A 46 -2.61 -7.12 2.64
C VAL A 46 -1.31 -6.93 1.89
N ILE A 47 -0.43 -7.92 1.97
CA ILE A 47 0.87 -7.90 1.31
C ILE A 47 1.05 -9.16 0.47
N ALA A 48 1.98 -9.09 -0.48
CA ALA A 48 2.40 -10.24 -1.28
C ALA A 48 3.87 -10.05 -1.63
N ASN A 49 4.67 -11.07 -1.43
CA ASN A 49 6.11 -11.03 -1.72
C ASN A 49 6.80 -9.84 -1.04
N GLY A 50 6.35 -9.50 0.15
CA GLY A 50 6.92 -8.40 0.92
C GLY A 50 6.48 -7.01 0.52
N GLY A 51 5.63 -6.88 -0.50
CA GLY A 51 5.14 -5.59 -0.97
C GLY A 51 3.69 -5.33 -0.59
N LEU A 52 3.30 -4.08 -0.56
CA LEU A 52 1.95 -3.68 -0.22
C LEU A 52 1.00 -3.96 -1.38
N VAL A 53 -0.08 -4.68 -1.11
CA VAL A 53 -1.14 -4.94 -2.08
C VAL A 53 -2.31 -3.99 -1.87
N GLY A 54 -2.76 -3.86 -0.64
CA GLY A 54 -3.92 -3.04 -0.35
C GLY A 54 -4.47 -3.28 1.04
N ILE A 55 -5.78 -3.14 1.15
CA ILE A 55 -6.45 -3.15 2.44
C ILE A 55 -7.79 -3.88 2.30
N ILE A 56 -8.21 -4.58 3.35
CA ILE A 56 -9.50 -5.24 3.34
C ILE A 56 -10.59 -4.18 3.44
N SER A 57 -11.52 -4.20 2.49
CA SER A 57 -12.65 -3.27 2.46
C SER A 57 -13.95 -3.88 2.95
N GLU A 58 -14.07 -5.20 2.88
CA GLU A 58 -15.29 -5.89 3.27
C GLU A 58 -14.96 -7.32 3.67
N THR A 59 -15.66 -7.87 4.65
CA THR A 59 -15.47 -9.26 5.06
C THR A 59 -16.81 -9.96 5.18
N GLY A 60 -16.84 -11.21 4.73
CA GLY A 60 -17.88 -12.17 5.09
C GLY A 60 -17.29 -13.20 6.02
N SER A 61 -18.03 -14.25 6.32
CA SER A 61 -17.54 -15.30 7.22
C SER A 61 -16.36 -16.05 6.63
N ASN A 62 -16.39 -16.33 5.33
CA ASN A 62 -15.39 -17.16 4.67
C ASN A 62 -14.75 -16.48 3.45
N TYR A 63 -14.93 -15.19 3.30
CA TYR A 63 -14.30 -14.42 2.22
C TYR A 63 -14.00 -13.01 2.69
N SER A 64 -13.18 -12.31 1.93
CA SER A 64 -12.95 -10.87 2.14
C SER A 64 -12.67 -10.22 0.79
N ILE A 65 -12.97 -8.94 0.70
CA ILE A 65 -12.68 -8.13 -0.48
C ILE A 65 -11.49 -7.24 -0.14
N VAL A 66 -10.50 -7.24 -1.02
CA VAL A 66 -9.30 -6.42 -0.87
C VAL A 66 -9.33 -5.33 -1.95
N LYS A 67 -9.21 -4.08 -1.54
CA LYS A 67 -9.00 -2.98 -2.47
C LYS A 67 -7.52 -2.79 -2.64
N THR A 68 -7.06 -2.77 -3.90
CA THR A 68 -5.63 -2.62 -4.16
C THR A 68 -5.22 -1.16 -4.17
N ILE A 69 -3.93 -0.91 -3.99
CA ILE A 69 -3.40 0.46 -4.02
C ILE A 69 -3.37 1.03 -5.44
N THR A 70 -3.70 0.23 -6.46
CA THR A 70 -3.81 0.69 -7.84
C THR A 70 -5.19 1.28 -8.16
N GLU A 71 -6.14 1.15 -7.25
CA GLU A 71 -7.49 1.66 -7.47
C GLU A 71 -7.50 3.19 -7.49
N ASN A 72 -8.35 3.77 -8.33
CA ASN A 72 -8.56 5.22 -8.32
C ASN A 72 -8.99 5.65 -6.91
N ASN A 73 -8.55 6.81 -6.48
CA ASN A 73 -8.80 7.33 -5.14
C ASN A 73 -8.06 6.61 -4.02
N SER A 74 -7.21 5.65 -4.34
CA SER A 74 -6.34 5.09 -3.32
C SER A 74 -5.19 6.07 -3.08
N ASN A 75 -5.05 6.55 -1.86
CA ASN A 75 -3.94 7.41 -1.47
C ASN A 75 -3.20 6.77 -0.31
N VAL A 76 -1.92 6.54 -0.50
CA VAL A 76 -1.09 5.95 0.53
C VAL A 76 0.03 6.94 0.86
N SER A 77 0.17 7.27 2.14
CA SER A 77 1.31 8.08 2.56
C SER A 77 2.56 7.22 2.51
N GLY A 78 3.52 7.66 1.73
CA GLY A 78 4.79 6.95 1.56
C GLY A 78 5.97 7.80 1.98
N MET A 79 7.13 7.18 1.98
CA MET A 79 8.38 7.89 2.22
C MET A 79 9.53 7.13 1.57
N LEU A 80 10.58 7.85 1.22
CA LEU A 80 11.82 7.24 0.78
C LEU A 80 12.48 6.59 1.99
N ILE A 81 12.92 5.33 1.84
CA ILE A 81 13.45 4.59 2.97
C ILE A 81 14.75 5.19 3.52
N ASP A 82 15.57 5.79 2.63
CA ASP A 82 16.89 6.28 3.03
C ASP A 82 16.85 7.65 3.71
N THR A 83 15.91 8.50 3.36
CA THR A 83 15.89 9.88 3.82
C THR A 83 14.66 10.23 4.65
N ASN A 84 13.67 9.36 4.65
CA ASN A 84 12.36 9.58 5.29
C ASN A 84 11.57 10.75 4.67
N GLU A 85 11.94 11.18 3.48
CA GLU A 85 11.21 12.23 2.77
C GLU A 85 9.85 11.68 2.34
N THR A 86 8.79 12.41 2.63
CA THR A 86 7.42 11.94 2.45
C THR A 86 6.88 12.22 1.05
N CYS A 87 5.93 11.41 0.65
CA CYS A 87 5.25 11.54 -0.63
C CYS A 87 3.87 10.94 -0.52
N ILE A 88 3.07 11.11 -1.56
CA ILE A 88 1.76 10.48 -1.69
C ILE A 88 1.81 9.51 -2.86
N VAL A 89 1.41 8.28 -2.61
CA VAL A 89 1.30 7.25 -3.64
C VAL A 89 -0.17 7.13 -4.00
N GLN A 90 -0.48 7.33 -5.27
CA GLN A 90 -1.87 7.44 -5.70
C GLN A 90 -2.16 6.43 -6.81
N GLY A 91 -3.20 5.63 -6.61
CA GLY A 91 -3.62 4.65 -7.60
C GLY A 91 -4.28 5.32 -8.79
N ASP A 92 -4.12 4.68 -9.95
CA ASP A 92 -4.74 5.13 -11.19
C ASP A 92 -4.93 3.89 -12.07
N VAL A 93 -6.17 3.44 -12.23
CA VAL A 93 -6.44 2.22 -13.00
C VAL A 93 -6.02 2.36 -14.46
N GLU A 94 -5.93 3.59 -14.98
CA GLU A 94 -5.46 3.79 -16.35
C GLU A 94 -3.99 3.41 -16.52
N LEU A 95 -3.23 3.39 -15.44
CA LEU A 95 -1.82 3.01 -15.45
C LEU A 95 -1.60 1.51 -15.24
N MET A 96 -2.65 0.75 -14.98
CA MET A 96 -2.49 -0.68 -14.67
C MET A 96 -1.81 -1.44 -15.80
N ASP A 97 -2.08 -1.07 -17.05
CA ASP A 97 -1.44 -1.72 -18.18
C ASP A 97 0.06 -1.47 -18.23
N THR A 98 0.51 -0.35 -17.69
CA THR A 98 1.93 -0.03 -17.61
C THR A 98 2.58 -0.66 -16.38
N GLY A 99 1.78 -1.15 -15.45
CA GLY A 99 2.26 -1.69 -14.19
C GLY A 99 2.80 -0.64 -13.24
N MET A 100 2.42 0.62 -13.39
CA MET A 100 2.93 1.71 -12.55
C MET A 100 1.84 2.38 -11.71
N ILE A 101 2.27 3.06 -10.65
CA ILE A 101 1.41 3.85 -9.77
C ILE A 101 1.99 5.26 -9.76
N ARG A 102 1.16 6.26 -9.48
CA ARG A 102 1.63 7.65 -9.41
C ARG A 102 2.25 7.95 -8.05
N VAL A 103 3.25 8.80 -8.05
CA VAL A 103 3.80 9.37 -6.82
C VAL A 103 3.88 10.88 -6.98
N SER A 104 3.59 11.59 -5.90
CA SER A 104 3.59 13.05 -5.92
C SER A 104 3.95 13.62 -4.55
N HIS A 105 4.03 14.95 -4.50
CA HIS A 105 4.21 15.68 -3.24
C HIS A 105 5.59 15.56 -2.61
N PHE A 106 6.60 15.12 -3.34
CA PHE A 106 7.97 15.34 -2.86
C PHE A 106 8.26 16.84 -2.93
N LYS A 107 8.97 17.36 -1.95
CA LYS A 107 9.39 18.78 -1.99
C LYS A 107 10.39 18.98 -3.11
N SER A 108 10.40 20.17 -3.68
CA SER A 108 11.25 20.47 -4.84
C SER A 108 12.74 20.33 -4.58
N ASP A 109 13.18 20.48 -3.31
CA ASP A 109 14.59 20.40 -2.95
C ASP A 109 15.05 18.99 -2.55
N VAL A 110 14.14 18.02 -2.58
CA VAL A 110 14.50 16.64 -2.25
C VAL A 110 15.13 15.96 -3.44
N VAL A 111 16.22 15.24 -3.22
CA VAL A 111 16.86 14.46 -4.27
C VAL A 111 16.16 13.11 -4.36
N VAL A 112 15.54 12.85 -5.51
CA VAL A 112 14.81 11.61 -5.77
C VAL A 112 15.41 10.98 -7.01
N ARG A 113 15.83 9.72 -6.91
CA ARG A 113 16.48 9.00 -8.02
C ARG A 113 15.69 7.79 -8.44
N ASN A 114 15.80 7.43 -9.71
CA ASN A 114 15.21 6.18 -10.20
C ASN A 114 15.75 5.00 -9.38
N GLY A 115 14.86 4.12 -8.97
CA GLY A 115 15.22 2.96 -8.17
C GLY A 115 15.16 3.17 -6.68
N ASP A 116 14.96 4.40 -6.21
CA ASP A 116 14.81 4.64 -4.77
C ASP A 116 13.59 3.89 -4.23
N LYS A 117 13.73 3.28 -3.06
CA LYS A 117 12.64 2.51 -2.45
C LYS A 117 11.68 3.43 -1.72
N VAL A 118 10.39 3.20 -1.98
CA VAL A 118 9.32 3.89 -1.28
C VAL A 118 8.59 2.87 -0.42
N VAL A 119 8.44 3.20 0.86
CA VAL A 119 7.73 2.36 1.82
C VAL A 119 6.58 3.16 2.44
N THR A 120 5.67 2.48 3.12
CA THR A 120 4.59 3.17 3.83
C THR A 120 5.18 4.04 4.94
N SER A 121 4.60 5.24 5.07
CA SER A 121 5.09 6.24 6.00
C SER A 121 4.55 5.99 7.41
N ASN A 122 5.26 6.50 8.41
CA ASN A 122 4.81 6.46 9.78
C ASN A 122 3.66 7.42 10.08
N ILE A 123 3.30 8.29 9.14
CA ILE A 123 2.17 9.19 9.33
C ILE A 123 0.87 8.64 8.76
N SER A 124 0.90 7.45 8.16
CA SER A 124 -0.32 6.83 7.67
C SER A 124 -1.18 6.37 8.85
N ASP A 125 -2.48 6.59 8.75
CA ASP A 125 -3.43 6.11 9.74
C ASP A 125 -4.14 4.82 9.28
N ARG A 126 -3.81 4.29 8.13
CA ARG A 126 -4.43 3.09 7.57
C ARG A 126 -3.46 1.96 7.30
N TYR A 127 -2.19 2.26 7.15
CA TYR A 127 -1.18 1.27 6.79
C TYR A 127 -0.09 1.22 7.84
N LEU A 128 0.35 0.01 8.13
CA LEU A 128 1.50 -0.19 9.02
C LEU A 128 2.74 0.39 8.36
N GLN A 129 3.62 0.95 9.16
CA GLN A 129 4.84 1.60 8.69
C GLN A 129 5.82 0.61 8.08
N GLY A 130 6.50 1.03 7.04
CA GLY A 130 7.67 0.32 6.53
C GLY A 130 7.39 -0.77 5.51
N ILE A 131 6.15 -0.92 5.05
CA ILE A 131 5.84 -1.90 4.01
C ILE A 131 6.31 -1.36 2.67
N LEU A 132 7.06 -2.16 1.92
CA LEU A 132 7.57 -1.74 0.62
C LEU A 132 6.43 -1.53 -0.37
N ILE A 133 6.38 -0.36 -0.98
CA ILE A 133 5.41 -0.06 -2.03
C ILE A 133 6.03 -0.33 -3.38
N GLY A 134 7.22 0.18 -3.62
CA GLY A 134 7.91 -0.04 -4.89
C GLY A 134 9.11 0.88 -5.06
N TYR A 135 9.43 1.16 -6.31
CA TYR A 135 10.65 1.86 -6.68
C TYR A 135 10.35 3.05 -7.57
N ILE A 136 11.04 4.17 -7.32
CA ILE A 136 10.83 5.42 -8.05
C ILE A 136 11.19 5.26 -9.53
N LYS A 137 10.37 5.88 -10.38
CA LYS A 137 10.66 6.01 -11.80
C LYS A 137 10.19 7.37 -12.31
N ASP A 138 11.11 8.08 -12.96
CA ASP A 138 10.83 9.33 -13.71
C ASP A 138 10.15 10.43 -12.89
N VAL A 139 10.65 10.69 -11.72
CA VAL A 139 10.19 11.81 -10.91
C VAL A 139 10.81 13.10 -11.45
N LYS A 140 9.98 14.10 -11.67
CA LYS A 140 10.37 15.40 -12.22
C LYS A 140 9.69 16.53 -11.46
N LEU A 141 10.28 17.71 -11.56
CA LEU A 141 9.72 18.92 -10.96
C LEU A 141 8.38 19.24 -11.62
N ASP A 142 7.40 19.57 -10.82
CA ASP A 142 6.08 19.97 -11.31
C ASP A 142 6.11 21.40 -11.85
N SER A 143 5.09 21.76 -12.63
CA SER A 143 5.02 23.09 -13.23
C SER A 143 4.94 24.21 -12.19
N ASN A 144 4.53 23.91 -10.96
CA ASN A 144 4.47 24.90 -9.89
C ASN A 144 5.85 25.17 -9.27
N ASN A 145 6.87 24.42 -9.64
CA ASN A 145 8.23 24.50 -9.10
C ASN A 145 8.34 24.29 -7.57
N LEU A 146 7.31 23.78 -6.94
CA LEU A 146 7.29 23.56 -5.49
C LEU A 146 7.33 22.09 -5.10
N THR A 147 6.90 21.22 -6.00
CA THR A 147 6.83 19.78 -5.73
C THR A 147 7.35 18.98 -6.91
N GLN A 148 7.57 17.68 -6.67
CA GLN A 148 7.99 16.74 -7.70
C GLN A 148 7.00 15.58 -7.75
N SER A 149 6.77 15.07 -8.95
CA SER A 149 5.85 13.96 -9.21
C SER A 149 6.43 12.99 -10.24
N GLY A 150 5.96 11.77 -10.21
CA GLY A 150 6.39 10.76 -11.16
C GLY A 150 5.65 9.47 -10.94
N TYR A 151 6.38 8.37 -11.03
CA TYR A 151 5.79 7.03 -10.97
C TYR A 151 6.55 6.14 -10.01
N ILE A 152 5.87 5.07 -9.60
CA ILE A 152 6.45 3.99 -8.83
C ILE A 152 6.23 2.71 -9.60
N VAL A 153 7.28 1.91 -9.75
CA VAL A 153 7.17 0.53 -10.20
C VAL A 153 6.87 -0.30 -8.96
N PRO A 154 5.67 -0.86 -8.83
CA PRO A 154 5.30 -1.59 -7.60
C PRO A 154 6.18 -2.80 -7.37
N ALA A 155 6.39 -3.12 -6.11
CA ALA A 155 7.07 -4.36 -5.74
C ALA A 155 6.20 -5.58 -6.03
N VAL A 156 4.88 -5.40 -6.12
CA VAL A 156 3.91 -6.47 -6.33
C VAL A 156 3.47 -6.47 -7.79
N ASN A 157 3.36 -7.66 -8.37
CA ASN A 157 2.80 -7.79 -9.71
C ASN A 157 1.28 -7.95 -9.59
N PHE A 158 0.55 -6.85 -9.75
CA PHE A 158 -0.90 -6.84 -9.61
C PHE A 158 -1.63 -7.62 -10.69
N ASN A 159 -0.97 -7.91 -11.79
CA ASN A 159 -1.59 -8.66 -12.88
C ASN A 159 -1.53 -10.17 -12.67
N ASN A 160 -0.84 -10.62 -11.65
CA ASN A 160 -0.66 -12.05 -11.40
C ASN A 160 -0.67 -12.38 -9.91
N LEU A 161 -1.63 -11.83 -9.18
CA LEU A 161 -1.77 -12.15 -7.76
C LEU A 161 -2.56 -13.44 -7.58
N GLN A 162 -1.98 -14.42 -6.91
CA GLN A 162 -2.63 -15.69 -6.64
C GLN A 162 -2.76 -15.94 -5.14
N GLU A 163 -1.73 -15.59 -4.38
CA GLU A 163 -1.73 -15.76 -2.94
C GLU A 163 -1.27 -14.48 -2.27
N VAL A 164 -1.88 -14.17 -1.14
CA VAL A 164 -1.55 -12.98 -0.37
C VAL A 164 -1.46 -13.33 1.11
N LEU A 165 -0.88 -12.43 1.88
CA LEU A 165 -0.84 -12.51 3.33
C LEU A 165 -1.60 -11.33 3.89
N VAL A 166 -2.51 -11.59 4.81
CA VAL A 166 -3.22 -10.53 5.53
C VAL A 166 -2.57 -10.36 6.89
N ILE A 167 -2.16 -9.12 7.19
CA ILE A 167 -1.57 -8.81 8.50
C ILE A 167 -2.73 -8.59 9.45
N THR A 168 -2.86 -9.43 10.47
CA THR A 168 -4.03 -9.45 11.34
C THR A 168 -3.93 -8.45 12.49
N CYS A 169 -3.09 -7.45 12.34
CA CYS A 169 -2.98 -6.35 13.28
C CYS A 169 -3.73 -5.15 12.73
N LEU A 170 -4.57 -4.53 13.52
CA LEU A 170 -5.20 -3.28 13.14
C LEU A 170 -4.41 -2.12 13.68
N LEU A 171 -4.35 -1.05 12.89
CA LEU A 171 -3.68 0.14 13.32
C LEU A 171 -4.58 0.91 14.27
N TYR A 172 -4.08 1.20 15.47
CA TYR A 172 -4.86 1.95 16.41
C TYR A 172 -4.56 3.40 16.26
N THR A 173 -5.56 4.16 15.90
CA THR A 173 -5.36 5.57 15.76
C THR A 173 -5.72 6.34 17.01
N SER A 174 -6.23 5.69 18.03
CA SER A 174 -6.63 6.40 19.11
C SER A 174 -6.70 5.69 20.24
N PRO A 175 -5.89 5.52 20.98
CA PRO A 175 -6.29 5.19 22.23
C PRO A 175 -6.57 6.42 22.93
N SER A 176 -7.62 6.53 23.32
CA SER A 176 -7.88 7.54 24.21
C SER A 176 -7.14 7.27 25.47
N PRO A 177 -6.36 8.16 25.90
CA PRO A 177 -5.60 7.96 27.09
C PRO A 177 -6.44 7.65 28.26
N ARG A 178 -7.69 8.01 28.25
CA ARG A 178 -8.40 7.72 29.28
C ARG A 178 -8.90 6.46 29.28
N ASP A 179 -8.80 5.79 28.24
CA ASP A 179 -9.15 4.45 28.24
C ASP A 179 -8.18 3.70 29.02
N ALA A 180 -7.20 4.35 29.35
CA ALA A 180 -6.24 3.69 30.18
C ALA A 180 -6.72 3.66 31.60
#